data_254d24faf8d25eb7a01d73e2e6961ebd
#
_entry.id   254d24faf8d25eb7a01d73e2e6961ebd
#
_cell.length_a   1.000
_cell.length_b   1.000
_cell.length_c   1.000
_cell.angle_alpha   90.00
_cell.angle_beta   90.00
_cell.angle_gamma   90.00
#
_symmetry.space_group_name_H-M   'P 1'
#
loop_
_entity.id
_entity.type
_entity.pdbx_description
1 polymer ?
#
loop_
_entity_poly.entity_id
_entity_poly.type
_entity_poly.pdbx_seq_one_letter_code
_entity_poly.pdbx_strand_id
1 'polypeptide(L)'
;MELVRWEQVEGVNRIQSRINELFEDALGRTRAQQSAAAGVWYPPVDILESKDSYLIRAELPGMRNEDLKTEVNEGILTLSGERKLEEPASGVEYHRVERVTGKFSRSFHVPQTVNPDGIKATYKDGILEVQVPKADEAKPRKIAISLN
;
A
#
# COMPACT_ATOMS: atom_id res chain seq x y z
N MET A 1 3.61 34.40 -40.43
CA MET A 1 2.68 33.80 -39.49
C MET A 1 3.39 32.65 -38.81
N GLU A 2 3.95 32.86 -37.65
CA GLU A 2 4.59 31.81 -36.88
C GLU A 2 3.52 30.97 -36.15
N LEU A 3 3.48 29.70 -36.47
CA LEU A 3 2.68 28.73 -35.73
C LEU A 3 3.36 28.45 -34.41
N VAL A 4 2.83 29.00 -33.32
CA VAL A 4 3.24 28.65 -31.96
C VAL A 4 2.80 27.20 -31.70
N ARG A 5 3.77 26.30 -31.66
CA ARG A 5 3.60 24.91 -31.29
C ARG A 5 3.32 24.84 -29.78
N TRP A 6 2.13 24.51 -29.40
CA TRP A 6 1.81 24.21 -28.02
C TRP A 6 2.49 22.89 -27.65
N GLU A 7 3.65 22.98 -27.02
CA GLU A 7 4.20 21.83 -26.31
C GLU A 7 3.29 21.55 -25.11
N GLN A 8 2.72 20.36 -25.12
CA GLN A 8 1.99 19.86 -23.97
C GLN A 8 2.94 19.82 -22.77
N VAL A 9 2.64 20.64 -21.78
CA VAL A 9 3.42 20.71 -20.52
C VAL A 9 3.17 19.41 -19.77
N GLU A 10 4.03 18.41 -19.95
CA GLU A 10 4.01 17.14 -19.19
C GLU A 10 4.15 17.35 -17.66
N GLY A 11 4.45 18.58 -17.24
CA GLY A 11 4.60 18.95 -15.83
C GLY A 11 3.29 19.03 -15.03
N VAL A 12 2.15 19.30 -15.67
CA VAL A 12 0.88 19.54 -14.96
C VAL A 12 0.33 18.24 -14.36
N ASN A 13 0.45 17.13 -15.07
CA ASN A 13 0.01 15.82 -14.57
C ASN A 13 0.87 15.31 -13.41
N ARG A 14 2.18 15.64 -13.39
CA ARG A 14 3.08 15.30 -12.27
C ARG A 14 2.80 16.15 -11.01
N ILE A 15 2.39 17.39 -11.18
CA ILE A 15 2.06 18.27 -10.05
C ILE A 15 0.73 17.82 -9.44
N GLN A 16 -0.24 17.44 -10.25
CA GLN A 16 -1.55 16.98 -9.79
C GLN A 16 -1.48 15.64 -9.05
N SER A 17 -0.66 14.70 -9.52
CA SER A 17 -0.42 13.44 -8.81
C SER A 17 0.31 13.68 -7.47
N ARG A 18 1.31 14.55 -7.42
CA ARG A 18 2.00 14.92 -6.16
C ARG A 18 1.11 15.66 -5.17
N ILE A 19 0.20 16.51 -5.65
CA ILE A 19 -0.77 17.18 -4.78
C ILE A 19 -1.76 16.18 -4.21
N ASN A 20 -2.22 15.22 -5.00
CA ASN A 20 -3.08 14.14 -4.52
C ASN A 20 -2.37 13.23 -3.50
N GLU A 21 -1.11 12.88 -3.73
CA GLU A 21 -0.29 12.12 -2.77
C GLU A 21 -0.09 12.88 -1.46
N LEU A 22 0.20 14.19 -1.52
CA LEU A 22 0.34 15.04 -0.33
C LEU A 22 -0.99 15.22 0.41
N PHE A 23 -2.11 15.27 -0.30
CA PHE A 23 -3.44 15.37 0.28
C PHE A 23 -3.85 14.04 0.96
N GLU A 24 -3.57 12.92 0.33
CA GLU A 24 -3.75 11.59 0.91
C GLU A 24 -2.87 11.39 2.16
N ASP A 25 -1.63 11.87 2.13
CA ASP A 25 -0.68 11.80 3.26
C ASP A 25 -1.11 12.72 4.42
N ALA A 26 -1.57 13.94 4.12
CA ALA A 26 -2.07 14.87 5.13
C ALA A 26 -3.38 14.38 5.77
N LEU A 27 -4.31 13.85 4.97
CA LEU A 27 -5.55 13.21 5.46
C LEU A 27 -5.24 11.90 6.19
N GLY A 28 -4.22 11.15 5.79
CA GLY A 28 -3.78 9.93 6.44
C GLY A 28 -3.26 10.18 7.85
N ARG A 29 -2.45 11.24 8.07
CA ARG A 29 -1.95 11.63 9.39
C ARG A 29 -3.07 12.10 10.32
N THR A 30 -4.01 12.90 9.81
CA THR A 30 -5.17 13.36 10.60
C THR A 30 -6.11 12.18 10.91
N ARG A 31 -6.29 11.25 9.98
CA ARG A 31 -7.03 10.00 10.19
C ARG A 31 -6.36 9.08 11.20
N ALA A 32 -5.03 8.96 11.18
CA ALA A 32 -4.30 8.12 12.13
C ALA A 32 -4.53 8.56 13.59
N GLN A 33 -4.55 9.87 13.84
CA GLN A 33 -4.82 10.42 15.19
C GLN A 33 -6.28 10.27 15.60
N GLN A 34 -7.23 10.49 14.70
CA GLN A 34 -8.67 10.30 14.97
C GLN A 34 -9.04 8.81 15.06
N SER A 35 -8.37 7.96 14.28
CA SER A 35 -8.61 6.52 14.25
C SER A 35 -8.16 5.82 15.52
N ALA A 36 -7.08 6.28 16.17
CA ALA A 36 -6.64 5.73 17.44
C ALA A 36 -7.69 5.91 18.55
N ALA A 37 -8.41 7.03 18.54
CA ALA A 37 -9.52 7.29 19.45
C ALA A 37 -10.77 6.44 19.16
N ALA A 38 -10.93 5.96 17.94
CA ALA A 38 -12.07 5.15 17.49
C ALA A 38 -11.80 3.63 17.50
N GLY A 39 -10.63 3.18 17.98
CA GLY A 39 -10.24 1.76 17.93
C GLY A 39 -9.91 1.28 16.50
N VAL A 40 -9.60 2.19 15.61
CA VAL A 40 -9.11 1.91 14.26
C VAL A 40 -7.62 2.22 14.19
N TRP A 41 -6.84 1.27 13.74
CA TRP A 41 -5.40 1.40 13.58
C TRP A 41 -5.04 1.66 12.12
N TYR A 42 -4.02 2.50 11.91
CA TYR A 42 -3.53 2.84 10.58
C TYR A 42 -2.05 2.44 10.44
N PRO A 43 -1.74 1.21 9.99
CA PRO A 43 -0.37 0.73 9.90
C PRO A 43 0.45 1.51 8.85
N PRO A 44 1.73 1.81 9.13
CA PRO A 44 2.66 2.35 8.14
C PRO A 44 2.85 1.37 6.98
N VAL A 45 2.97 1.91 5.77
CA VAL A 45 3.17 1.13 4.55
C VAL A 45 4.17 1.81 3.64
N ASP A 46 5.13 1.02 3.13
CA ASP A 46 6.01 1.39 2.04
C ASP A 46 5.58 0.72 0.75
N ILE A 47 5.68 1.44 -0.37
CA ILE A 47 5.44 0.90 -1.71
C ILE A 47 6.70 1.13 -2.54
N LEU A 48 7.26 0.03 -3.02
CA LEU A 48 8.44 0.01 -3.88
C LEU A 48 8.05 -0.47 -5.28
N GLU A 49 8.66 0.12 -6.28
CA GLU A 49 8.48 -0.31 -7.67
C GLU A 49 9.82 -0.80 -8.25
N SER A 50 9.78 -1.95 -8.87
CA SER A 50 10.87 -2.50 -9.68
C SER A 50 10.48 -2.56 -11.16
N LYS A 51 11.37 -3.06 -12.01
CA LYS A 51 11.06 -3.31 -13.43
C LYS A 51 9.91 -4.30 -13.61
N ASP A 52 9.83 -5.31 -12.73
CA ASP A 52 8.98 -6.47 -12.92
C ASP A 52 7.81 -6.53 -11.92
N SER A 53 7.85 -5.76 -10.84
CA SER A 53 6.83 -5.85 -9.80
C SER A 53 6.74 -4.59 -8.94
N TYR A 54 5.61 -4.45 -8.24
CA TYR A 54 5.47 -3.60 -7.07
C TYR A 54 5.61 -4.46 -5.81
N LEU A 55 6.20 -3.90 -4.76
CA LEU A 55 6.29 -4.51 -3.45
C LEU A 55 5.68 -3.56 -2.42
N ILE A 56 4.66 -4.04 -1.72
CA ILE A 56 3.99 -3.32 -0.65
C ILE A 56 4.43 -3.95 0.66
N ARG A 57 4.95 -3.14 1.59
CA ARG A 57 5.37 -3.56 2.92
C ARG A 57 4.54 -2.85 3.96
N ALA A 58 3.86 -3.60 4.82
CA ALA A 58 3.06 -3.04 5.91
C ALA A 58 3.62 -3.50 7.26
N GLU A 59 3.79 -2.55 8.20
CA GLU A 59 4.23 -2.85 9.56
C GLU A 59 3.04 -3.29 10.41
N LEU A 60 2.99 -4.57 10.73
CA LEU A 60 1.89 -5.21 11.46
C LEU A 60 2.39 -6.04 12.65
N PRO A 61 3.25 -5.47 13.53
CA PRO A 61 3.82 -6.24 14.64
C PRO A 61 2.75 -6.70 15.63
N GLY A 62 2.95 -7.88 16.21
CA GLY A 62 2.06 -8.45 17.22
C GLY A 62 0.75 -9.01 16.68
N MET A 63 0.69 -9.30 15.37
CA MET A 63 -0.44 -9.97 14.73
C MET A 63 -0.10 -11.42 14.39
N ARG A 64 -1.12 -12.25 14.28
CA ARG A 64 -1.01 -13.59 13.77
C ARG A 64 -1.43 -13.61 12.31
N ASN A 65 -0.92 -14.58 11.55
CA ASN A 65 -1.26 -14.73 10.13
C ASN A 65 -2.77 -14.86 9.90
N GLU A 66 -3.46 -15.53 10.81
CA GLU A 66 -4.92 -15.74 10.76
C GLU A 66 -5.74 -14.46 10.98
N ASP A 67 -5.15 -13.42 11.57
CA ASP A 67 -5.80 -12.14 11.81
C ASP A 67 -5.60 -11.15 10.62
N LEU A 68 -4.93 -11.60 9.55
CA LEU A 68 -4.60 -10.81 8.35
C LEU A 68 -5.41 -11.26 7.14
N LYS A 69 -5.86 -10.30 6.36
CA LYS A 69 -6.54 -10.49 5.08
C LYS A 69 -5.90 -9.63 4.00
N THR A 70 -5.71 -10.24 2.85
CA THR A 70 -5.26 -9.54 1.64
C THR A 70 -6.21 -9.91 0.50
N GLU A 71 -6.85 -8.93 -0.08
CA GLU A 71 -7.85 -9.13 -1.13
C GLU A 71 -7.58 -8.17 -2.30
N VAL A 72 -7.82 -8.63 -3.52
CA VAL A 72 -7.80 -7.80 -4.72
C VAL A 72 -9.16 -7.87 -5.38
N ASN A 73 -9.78 -6.72 -5.55
CA ASN A 73 -11.06 -6.61 -6.21
C ASN A 73 -11.10 -5.33 -7.08
N GLU A 74 -11.49 -5.46 -8.34
CA GLU A 74 -11.65 -4.36 -9.30
C GLU A 74 -10.44 -3.39 -9.35
N GLY A 75 -9.22 -3.93 -9.31
CA GLY A 75 -7.99 -3.13 -9.32
C GLY A 75 -7.67 -2.42 -8.00
N ILE A 76 -8.29 -2.84 -6.92
CA ILE A 76 -8.00 -2.35 -5.57
C ILE A 76 -7.45 -3.51 -4.74
N LEU A 77 -6.22 -3.36 -4.25
CA LEU A 77 -5.62 -4.25 -3.26
C LEU A 77 -5.98 -3.73 -1.87
N THR A 78 -6.62 -4.55 -1.07
CA THR A 78 -6.99 -4.22 0.31
C THR A 78 -6.28 -5.12 1.29
N LEU A 79 -5.54 -4.51 2.23
CA LEU A 79 -4.95 -5.16 3.39
C LEU A 79 -5.82 -4.83 4.59
N SER A 80 -6.29 -5.83 5.31
CA SER A 80 -7.14 -5.64 6.48
C SER A 80 -6.86 -6.66 7.58
N GLY A 81 -7.29 -6.35 8.79
CA GLY A 81 -7.14 -7.23 9.93
C GLY A 81 -7.52 -6.57 11.24
N GLU A 82 -7.28 -7.30 12.35
CA GLU A 82 -7.55 -6.79 13.70
C GLU A 82 -6.43 -7.19 14.64
N ARG A 83 -5.80 -6.19 15.27
CA ARG A 83 -4.85 -6.42 16.36
C ARG A 83 -5.58 -6.37 17.68
N LYS A 84 -5.70 -7.52 18.32
CA LYS A 84 -6.40 -7.67 19.60
C LYS A 84 -5.49 -7.30 20.77
N LEU A 85 -6.08 -6.69 21.78
CA LEU A 85 -5.42 -6.59 23.08
C LEU A 85 -5.48 -7.97 23.74
N GLU A 86 -4.32 -8.46 24.17
CA GLU A 86 -4.26 -9.72 24.91
C GLU A 86 -4.87 -9.52 26.30
N GLU A 87 -5.76 -10.44 26.70
CA GLU A 87 -6.27 -10.47 28.05
C GLU A 87 -5.14 -10.87 29.02
N PRO A 88 -4.91 -10.10 30.09
CA PRO A 88 -3.88 -10.45 31.05
C PRO A 88 -4.22 -11.75 31.75
N ALA A 89 -3.21 -12.52 32.15
CA ALA A 89 -3.38 -13.71 32.96
C ALA A 89 -4.00 -13.37 34.33
N SER A 90 -4.61 -14.35 34.96
CA SER A 90 -5.21 -14.16 36.30
C SER A 90 -4.20 -13.59 37.28
N GLY A 91 -4.55 -12.51 37.96
CA GLY A 91 -3.69 -11.80 38.92
C GLY A 91 -2.68 -10.83 38.26
N VAL A 92 -2.79 -10.59 36.97
CA VAL A 92 -2.00 -9.59 36.24
C VAL A 92 -2.90 -8.45 35.78
N GLU A 93 -2.44 -7.22 35.98
CA GLU A 93 -3.16 -6.01 35.59
C GLU A 93 -2.32 -5.13 34.67
N TYR A 94 -2.96 -4.50 33.69
CA TYR A 94 -2.33 -3.45 32.86
C TYR A 94 -2.22 -2.16 33.68
N HIS A 95 -1.02 -1.68 33.92
CA HIS A 95 -0.80 -0.34 34.49
C HIS A 95 -0.74 0.74 33.40
N ARG A 96 -0.38 0.35 32.19
CA ARG A 96 -0.32 1.26 31.03
C ARG A 96 -0.56 0.48 29.72
N VAL A 97 -1.36 1.04 28.84
CA VAL A 97 -1.61 0.54 27.50
C VAL A 97 -1.34 1.67 26.50
N GLU A 98 -0.23 1.58 25.78
CA GLU A 98 0.15 2.55 24.74
C GLU A 98 0.14 1.92 23.35
N ARG A 99 0.17 0.58 23.29
CA ARG A 99 0.09 -0.15 22.03
C ARG A 99 -1.29 0.06 21.41
N VAL A 100 -1.31 0.55 20.17
CA VAL A 100 -2.57 0.71 19.44
C VAL A 100 -3.11 -0.66 19.07
N THR A 101 -4.36 -0.93 19.38
CA THR A 101 -5.10 -2.15 19.04
C THR A 101 -6.35 -1.79 18.24
N GLY A 102 -6.96 -2.77 17.61
CA GLY A 102 -8.19 -2.59 16.86
C GLY A 102 -8.07 -3.01 15.39
N LYS A 103 -9.11 -2.70 14.63
CA LYS A 103 -9.19 -3.03 13.22
C LYS A 103 -8.37 -2.07 12.38
N PHE A 104 -7.83 -2.56 11.27
CA PHE A 104 -7.22 -1.73 10.24
C PHE A 104 -7.73 -2.14 8.86
N SER A 105 -7.68 -1.20 7.94
CA SER A 105 -7.90 -1.43 6.52
C SER A 105 -7.09 -0.42 5.71
N ARG A 106 -6.27 -0.91 4.78
CA ARG A 106 -5.47 -0.12 3.84
C ARG A 106 -5.80 -0.57 2.43
N SER A 107 -6.17 0.36 1.57
CA SER A 107 -6.50 0.08 0.18
C SER A 107 -5.58 0.84 -0.76
N PHE A 108 -5.14 0.17 -1.82
CA PHE A 108 -4.20 0.69 -2.81
C PHE A 108 -4.73 0.42 -4.20
N HIS A 109 -4.68 1.42 -5.07
CA HIS A 109 -4.96 1.22 -6.49
C HIS A 109 -3.84 0.41 -7.12
N VAL A 110 -4.21 -0.69 -7.74
CA VAL A 110 -3.29 -1.55 -8.49
C VAL A 110 -3.43 -1.20 -9.97
N PRO A 111 -2.35 -0.79 -10.66
CA PRO A 111 -2.41 -0.48 -12.08
C PRO A 111 -2.95 -1.66 -12.90
N GLN A 112 -3.67 -1.39 -14.00
CA GLN A 112 -4.15 -2.44 -14.91
C GLN A 112 -3.03 -3.23 -15.59
N THR A 113 -1.80 -2.73 -15.48
CA THR A 113 -0.57 -3.35 -16.00
C THR A 113 -0.01 -4.44 -15.11
N VAL A 114 -0.72 -4.87 -14.06
CA VAL A 114 -0.28 -5.97 -13.19
C VAL A 114 -0.98 -7.27 -13.55
N ASN A 115 -0.35 -8.37 -13.14
CA ASN A 115 -0.95 -9.70 -13.20
C ASN A 115 -1.57 -10.04 -11.83
N PRO A 116 -2.90 -9.99 -11.67
CA PRO A 116 -3.54 -10.23 -10.39
C PRO A 116 -3.37 -11.67 -9.88
N ASP A 117 -3.29 -12.65 -10.78
CA ASP A 117 -3.13 -14.05 -10.43
C ASP A 117 -1.73 -14.38 -9.88
N GLY A 118 -0.77 -13.52 -10.14
CA GLY A 118 0.60 -13.65 -9.67
C GLY A 118 0.88 -12.97 -8.32
N ILE A 119 -0.11 -12.35 -7.70
CA ILE A 119 0.08 -11.66 -6.42
C ILE A 119 0.38 -12.65 -5.31
N LYS A 120 1.42 -12.35 -4.53
CA LYS A 120 1.86 -13.17 -3.40
C LYS A 120 1.98 -12.31 -2.16
N ALA A 121 1.49 -12.83 -1.04
CA ALA A 121 1.62 -12.19 0.27
C ALA A 121 2.42 -13.09 1.22
N THR A 122 3.34 -12.49 1.97
CA THR A 122 4.18 -13.18 2.96
C THR A 122 4.21 -12.34 4.23
N TYR A 123 3.97 -12.97 5.36
CA TYR A 123 4.05 -12.30 6.67
C TYR A 123 5.16 -12.91 7.50
N LYS A 124 6.13 -12.10 7.87
CA LYS A 124 7.29 -12.52 8.67
C LYS A 124 7.81 -11.36 9.51
N ASP A 125 8.23 -11.65 10.73
CA ASP A 125 8.84 -10.69 11.66
C ASP A 125 8.01 -9.40 11.87
N GLY A 126 6.68 -9.50 11.82
CA GLY A 126 5.76 -8.37 11.95
C GLY A 126 5.61 -7.53 10.68
N ILE A 127 6.18 -7.95 9.57
CA ILE A 127 6.06 -7.26 8.27
C ILE A 127 5.22 -8.12 7.31
N LEU A 128 4.18 -7.53 6.76
CA LEU A 128 3.42 -8.11 5.64
C LEU A 128 4.00 -7.56 4.33
N GLU A 129 4.55 -8.42 3.52
CA GLU A 129 5.01 -8.10 2.17
C GLU A 129 4.01 -8.64 1.14
N VAL A 130 3.54 -7.77 0.26
CA VAL A 130 2.69 -8.15 -0.88
C VAL A 130 3.42 -7.82 -2.16
N GLN A 131 3.79 -8.83 -2.91
CA GLN A 131 4.42 -8.71 -4.22
C GLN A 131 3.35 -8.74 -5.30
N VAL A 132 3.31 -7.69 -6.12
CA VAL A 132 2.36 -7.50 -7.21
C VAL A 132 3.11 -7.48 -8.52
N PRO A 133 3.18 -8.59 -9.27
CA PRO A 133 3.94 -8.66 -10.52
C PRO A 133 3.26 -7.85 -11.63
N LYS A 134 4.08 -7.20 -12.46
CA LYS A 134 3.61 -6.53 -13.68
C LYS A 134 3.29 -7.59 -14.73
N ALA A 135 2.25 -7.33 -15.53
CA ALA A 135 1.95 -8.16 -16.69
C ALA A 135 3.11 -8.09 -17.70
N ASP A 136 3.33 -9.18 -18.45
CA ASP A 136 4.46 -9.27 -19.38
C ASP A 136 4.41 -8.20 -20.48
N GLU A 137 3.22 -7.76 -20.85
CA GLU A 137 2.98 -6.68 -21.81
C GLU A 137 3.42 -5.29 -21.29
N ALA A 138 3.48 -5.12 -19.99
CA ALA A 138 3.87 -3.88 -19.33
C ALA A 138 5.37 -3.79 -19.04
N LYS A 139 6.11 -4.87 -19.27
CA LYS A 139 7.56 -4.89 -19.06
C LYS A 139 8.28 -4.22 -20.23
N PRO A 140 9.38 -3.46 -20.01
CA PRO A 140 10.16 -2.86 -21.07
C PRO A 140 10.65 -3.92 -22.06
N ARG A 141 10.26 -3.80 -23.33
CA ARG A 141 10.75 -4.68 -24.42
C ARG A 141 11.94 -4.01 -25.10
N LYS A 142 13.03 -4.74 -25.25
CA LYS A 142 14.13 -4.32 -26.13
C LYS A 142 13.71 -4.60 -27.58
N ILE A 143 13.67 -3.55 -28.39
CA ILE A 143 13.45 -3.68 -29.84
C ILE A 143 14.82 -3.82 -30.49
N ALA A 144 15.05 -4.94 -31.19
CA ALA A 144 16.25 -5.13 -32.00
C ALA A 144 16.14 -4.27 -33.26
N ILE A 145 17.14 -3.43 -33.52
CA ILE A 145 17.25 -2.68 -34.77
C ILE A 145 17.98 -3.57 -35.78
N SER A 146 17.29 -3.99 -36.83
CA SER A 146 17.93 -4.66 -37.96
C SER A 146 18.44 -3.60 -38.92
N LEU A 147 19.73 -3.67 -39.24
CA LEU A 147 20.35 -2.89 -40.32
C LEU A 147 20.04 -3.61 -41.64
N ASN A 148 19.36 -2.93 -42.53
CA ASN A 148 19.23 -3.35 -43.94
C ASN A 148 20.49 -2.95 -44.70
#